data_6f06a031e94fb1bf376edd28d3583be0
#
_entry.id   6f06a031e94fb1bf376edd28d3583be0
#
_cell.length_a   1.000
_cell.length_b   1.000
_cell.length_c   1.000
_cell.angle_alpha   90.00
_cell.angle_beta   90.00
_cell.angle_gamma   90.00
#
_symmetry.space_group_name_H-M   'P 1'
#
loop_
_entity.id
_entity.type
_entity.pdbx_description
1 polymer ?
#
loop_
_entity_poly.entity_id
_entity_poly.type
_entity_poly.pdbx_seq_one_letter_code
_entity_poly.pdbx_strand_id
1 'polypeptide(L)'
;MDTCYIIYGAIIAIIVLVAILQLSTPNSIDYGYGDIASEPVHYGKKSESYYEKQLKTKEWRAKREKILKRDGYKCAYCGSKSKLNVHHKYYNSYPNGKHVNAWDYPDDALITLCESCHKKIHETKPVKMYYRKYSTKFEN
;
A
#
# COMPACT_ATOMS: atom_id res chain seq x y z
N MET A 1 -30.53 43.90 22.46
CA MET A 1 -30.67 43.29 21.10
C MET A 1 -29.35 42.84 20.51
N ASP A 2 -28.27 42.74 21.23
CA ASP A 2 -26.90 42.69 20.66
C ASP A 2 -26.16 41.34 20.75
N THR A 3 -26.64 40.42 21.56
CA THR A 3 -25.98 39.09 21.69
C THR A 3 -26.18 38.17 20.49
N CYS A 4 -27.29 38.34 19.76
CA CYS A 4 -27.61 37.54 18.56
C CYS A 4 -26.66 37.84 17.40
N TYR A 5 -26.29 39.11 17.18
CA TYR A 5 -25.35 39.52 16.14
C TYR A 5 -23.93 39.08 16.39
N ILE A 6 -23.49 39.01 17.65
CA ILE A 6 -22.15 38.55 18.00
C ILE A 6 -22.04 37.05 17.72
N ILE A 7 -23.05 36.24 18.07
CA ILE A 7 -23.07 34.79 17.81
C ILE A 7 -23.11 34.53 16.31
N TYR A 8 -23.90 35.29 15.53
CA TYR A 8 -23.99 35.10 14.08
C TYR A 8 -22.66 35.45 13.38
N GLY A 9 -22.00 36.53 13.80
CA GLY A 9 -20.67 36.92 13.32
C GLY A 9 -19.60 35.85 13.62
N ALA A 10 -19.62 35.26 14.82
CA ALA A 10 -18.69 34.21 15.17
C ALA A 10 -18.88 32.94 14.34
N ILE A 11 -20.13 32.54 14.06
CA ILE A 11 -20.44 31.39 13.21
C ILE A 11 -19.97 31.61 11.78
N ILE A 12 -20.21 32.79 11.20
CA ILE A 12 -19.73 33.13 9.85
C ILE A 12 -18.20 33.10 9.79
N ALA A 13 -17.52 33.66 10.80
CA ALA A 13 -16.06 33.64 10.86
C ALA A 13 -15.49 32.21 10.90
N ILE A 14 -16.11 31.30 11.67
CA ILE A 14 -15.71 29.88 11.74
C ILE A 14 -15.94 29.18 10.39
N ILE A 15 -17.08 29.43 9.73
CA ILE A 15 -17.37 28.83 8.41
C ILE A 15 -16.35 29.29 7.37
N VAL A 16 -16.02 30.59 7.36
CA VAL A 16 -15.01 31.15 6.44
C VAL A 16 -13.62 30.56 6.74
N LEU A 17 -13.26 30.42 8.01
CA LEU A 17 -11.98 29.85 8.41
C LEU A 17 -11.86 28.37 7.99
N VAL A 18 -12.92 27.59 8.16
CA VAL A 18 -12.98 26.19 7.72
C VAL A 18 -12.89 26.10 6.19
N ALA A 19 -13.57 26.97 5.47
CA ALA A 19 -13.48 27.02 4.01
C ALA A 19 -12.08 27.38 3.52
N ILE A 20 -11.39 28.33 4.17
CA ILE A 20 -10.00 28.69 3.84
C ILE A 20 -9.05 27.53 4.13
N LEU A 21 -9.22 26.82 5.26
CA LEU A 21 -8.41 25.66 5.59
C LEU A 21 -8.61 24.48 4.61
N GLN A 22 -9.81 24.34 4.05
CA GLN A 22 -10.08 23.32 3.02
C GLN A 22 -9.47 23.69 1.66
N LEU A 23 -9.32 24.98 1.35
CA LEU A 23 -8.65 25.46 0.13
C LEU A 23 -7.11 25.40 0.23
N SER A 24 -6.57 25.26 1.45
CA SER A 24 -5.12 25.22 1.71
C SER A 24 -4.55 23.80 1.79
N THR A 25 -5.33 22.77 1.50
CA THR A 25 -4.76 21.43 1.31
C THR A 25 -3.93 21.46 0.03
N PRO A 26 -2.61 21.14 0.10
CA PRO A 26 -1.83 21.06 -1.12
C PRO A 26 -2.47 20.01 -2.00
N ASN A 27 -2.83 20.41 -3.23
CA ASN A 27 -3.31 19.52 -4.26
C ASN A 27 -2.46 18.26 -4.25
N SER A 28 -3.12 17.08 -4.15
CA SER A 28 -2.53 15.82 -4.55
C SER A 28 -1.79 16.11 -5.86
N ILE A 29 -0.49 15.87 -5.87
CA ILE A 29 0.32 15.97 -7.08
C ILE A 29 -0.33 15.00 -8.06
N ASP A 30 -1.06 15.55 -9.02
CA ASP A 30 -1.59 14.83 -10.16
C ASP A 30 -0.37 14.43 -11.00
N TYR A 31 0.12 13.20 -10.76
CA TYR A 31 1.03 12.56 -11.67
C TYR A 31 0.20 12.21 -12.89
N GLY A 32 0.21 13.12 -13.88
CA GLY A 32 -0.39 12.91 -15.17
C GLY A 32 -0.03 11.54 -15.71
N TYR A 33 -0.94 10.59 -15.53
CA TYR A 33 -0.95 9.33 -16.24
C TYR A 33 -1.33 9.69 -17.67
N GLY A 34 -0.30 9.97 -18.47
CA GLY A 34 -0.50 10.19 -19.90
C GLY A 34 -1.25 8.99 -20.47
N ASP A 35 -2.39 9.26 -21.09
CA ASP A 35 -3.15 8.29 -21.88
C ASP A 35 -2.23 7.72 -22.97
N ILE A 36 -1.48 6.70 -22.62
CA ILE A 36 -0.85 5.83 -23.62
C ILE A 36 -1.99 4.95 -24.14
N ALA A 37 -2.49 5.32 -25.31
CA ALA A 37 -3.41 4.49 -26.08
C ALA A 37 -2.89 3.04 -26.04
N SER A 38 -3.62 2.18 -25.34
CA SER A 38 -3.28 0.77 -25.22
C SER A 38 -3.54 0.10 -26.58
N GLU A 39 -2.48 -0.06 -27.36
CA GLU A 39 -2.47 -1.03 -28.45
C GLU A 39 -2.88 -2.39 -27.87
N PRO A 40 -3.71 -3.18 -28.57
CA PRO A 40 -4.13 -4.50 -28.09
C PRO A 40 -2.91 -5.40 -27.99
N VAL A 41 -2.44 -5.63 -26.76
CA VAL A 41 -1.31 -6.50 -26.49
C VAL A 41 -1.70 -7.93 -26.85
N HIS A 42 -1.11 -8.46 -27.89
CA HIS A 42 -1.17 -9.87 -28.27
C HIS A 42 -0.76 -10.72 -27.05
N TYR A 43 -1.68 -11.52 -26.51
CA TYR A 43 -1.46 -12.45 -25.40
C TYR A 43 -0.58 -13.62 -25.87
N GLY A 44 0.72 -13.36 -26.06
CA GLY A 44 1.74 -14.39 -26.00
C GLY A 44 1.82 -14.92 -24.58
N LYS A 45 2.26 -16.19 -24.36
CA LYS A 45 2.44 -16.79 -23.02
C LYS A 45 3.00 -15.74 -22.06
N LYS A 46 2.22 -15.38 -21.02
CA LYS A 46 2.59 -14.36 -20.04
C LYS A 46 3.94 -14.74 -19.46
N SER A 47 4.98 -14.00 -19.80
CA SER A 47 6.30 -14.22 -19.23
C SER A 47 6.21 -14.01 -17.74
N GLU A 48 6.80 -14.91 -16.95
CA GLU A 48 6.82 -14.80 -15.50
C GLU A 48 7.44 -13.47 -15.10
N SER A 49 6.69 -12.69 -14.30
CA SER A 49 7.15 -11.38 -13.83
C SER A 49 8.37 -11.51 -12.92
N TYR A 50 9.17 -10.45 -12.82
CA TYR A 50 10.32 -10.41 -11.91
C TYR A 50 9.91 -10.71 -10.46
N TYR A 51 8.74 -10.22 -10.05
CA TYR A 51 8.20 -10.47 -8.71
C TYR A 51 7.84 -11.95 -8.49
N GLU A 52 7.19 -12.60 -9.45
CA GLU A 52 6.86 -14.04 -9.37
C GLU A 52 8.13 -14.90 -9.24
N LYS A 53 9.21 -14.55 -9.94
CA LYS A 53 10.52 -15.21 -9.78
C LYS A 53 11.05 -15.08 -8.36
N GLN A 54 10.93 -13.92 -7.74
CA GLN A 54 11.36 -13.71 -6.36
C GLN A 54 10.62 -14.61 -5.36
N LEU A 55 9.32 -14.84 -5.57
CA LEU A 55 8.52 -15.70 -4.68
C LEU A 55 8.94 -17.18 -4.71
N LYS A 56 9.77 -17.60 -5.67
CA LYS A 56 10.32 -18.95 -5.78
C LYS A 56 11.70 -19.12 -5.11
N THR A 57 12.32 -18.03 -4.67
CA THR A 57 13.66 -18.04 -4.09
C THR A 57 13.69 -18.65 -2.69
N LYS A 58 14.88 -19.11 -2.26
CA LYS A 58 15.09 -19.63 -0.90
C LYS A 58 14.93 -18.53 0.16
N GLU A 59 15.34 -17.31 -0.16
CA GLU A 59 15.25 -16.13 0.70
C GLU A 59 13.78 -15.82 1.02
N TRP A 60 12.91 -15.79 -0.01
CA TRP A 60 11.48 -15.59 0.20
C TRP A 60 10.86 -16.74 1.00
N ARG A 61 11.22 -17.99 0.72
CA ARG A 61 10.68 -19.14 1.47
C ARG A 61 11.04 -19.04 2.96
N ALA A 62 12.28 -18.67 3.28
CA ALA A 62 12.71 -18.47 4.66
C ALA A 62 11.95 -17.32 5.33
N LYS A 63 11.82 -16.17 4.63
CA LYS A 63 11.04 -15.03 5.12
C LYS A 63 9.57 -15.41 5.34
N ARG A 64 8.95 -16.06 4.38
CA ARG A 64 7.56 -16.51 4.44
C ARG A 64 7.34 -17.44 5.64
N GLU A 65 8.23 -18.41 5.85
CA GLU A 65 8.14 -19.35 6.98
C GLU A 65 8.24 -18.61 8.32
N LYS A 66 9.16 -17.67 8.45
CA LYS A 66 9.29 -16.81 9.64
C LYS A 66 7.98 -16.09 9.97
N ILE A 67 7.33 -15.50 8.96
CA ILE A 67 6.07 -14.78 9.15
C ILE A 67 4.92 -15.72 9.49
N LEU A 68 4.80 -16.86 8.81
CA LEU A 68 3.78 -17.88 9.13
C LEU A 68 3.90 -18.35 10.58
N LYS A 69 5.12 -18.63 11.04
CA LYS A 69 5.40 -19.03 12.43
C LYS A 69 5.02 -17.93 13.42
N ARG A 70 5.41 -16.67 13.16
CA ARG A 70 5.03 -15.50 13.98
C ARG A 70 3.52 -15.40 14.14
N ASP A 71 2.76 -15.61 13.06
CA ASP A 71 1.30 -15.46 13.01
C ASP A 71 0.56 -16.76 13.43
N GLY A 72 1.28 -17.77 13.92
CA GLY A 72 0.72 -19.04 14.40
C GLY A 72 0.04 -19.85 13.32
N TYR A 73 0.51 -19.78 12.06
CA TYR A 73 -0.05 -20.47 10.90
C TYR A 73 -1.56 -20.27 10.74
N LYS A 74 -2.03 -19.04 10.93
CA LYS A 74 -3.44 -18.69 10.79
C LYS A 74 -3.60 -17.30 10.12
N CYS A 75 -4.71 -17.14 9.43
CA CYS A 75 -5.10 -15.86 8.85
C CYS A 75 -5.33 -14.83 9.96
N ALA A 76 -4.68 -13.66 9.86
CA ALA A 76 -4.81 -12.58 10.83
C ALA A 76 -6.23 -11.96 10.87
N TYR A 77 -7.05 -12.16 9.82
CA TYR A 77 -8.38 -11.57 9.75
C TYR A 77 -9.51 -12.53 10.15
N CYS A 78 -9.44 -13.79 9.71
CA CYS A 78 -10.54 -14.73 9.96
C CYS A 78 -10.10 -15.99 10.75
N GLY A 79 -8.83 -16.11 11.11
CA GLY A 79 -8.31 -17.25 11.85
C GLY A 79 -8.17 -18.56 11.07
N SER A 80 -8.55 -18.62 9.78
CA SER A 80 -8.42 -19.80 8.93
C SER A 80 -6.96 -20.27 8.84
N LYS A 81 -6.76 -21.57 8.88
CA LYS A 81 -5.44 -22.22 8.72
C LYS A 81 -5.22 -22.78 7.31
N SER A 82 -6.19 -22.61 6.41
CA SER A 82 -6.13 -23.17 5.05
C SER A 82 -5.66 -22.13 4.04
N LYS A 83 -4.90 -22.58 3.03
CA LYS A 83 -4.44 -21.78 1.89
C LYS A 83 -3.83 -20.43 2.30
N LEU A 84 -2.85 -20.48 3.20
CA LEU A 84 -2.21 -19.31 3.75
C LEU A 84 -1.23 -18.68 2.76
N ASN A 85 -1.30 -17.35 2.65
CA ASN A 85 -0.39 -16.49 1.90
C ASN A 85 0.21 -15.44 2.83
N VAL A 86 1.46 -15.05 2.59
CA VAL A 86 2.07 -13.90 3.25
C VAL A 86 1.93 -12.70 2.32
N HIS A 87 1.22 -11.67 2.79
CA HIS A 87 0.85 -10.46 2.06
C HIS A 87 1.72 -9.29 2.49
N HIS A 88 2.23 -8.53 1.52
CA HIS A 88 2.89 -7.25 1.75
C HIS A 88 1.83 -6.16 1.96
N LYS A 89 1.85 -5.47 3.09
CA LYS A 89 0.93 -4.35 3.38
C LYS A 89 1.21 -3.13 2.50
N TYR A 90 2.41 -3.04 1.95
CA TYR A 90 2.87 -2.01 1.02
C TYR A 90 4.06 -2.51 0.21
N TYR A 91 4.37 -1.82 -0.88
CA TYR A 91 5.54 -2.10 -1.70
C TYR A 91 6.46 -0.89 -1.77
N ASN A 92 7.76 -1.14 -1.86
CA ASN A 92 8.78 -0.12 -2.05
C ASN A 92 9.42 -0.27 -3.42
N SER A 93 9.62 0.86 -4.11
CA SER A 93 10.36 0.94 -5.36
C SER A 93 11.52 1.93 -5.23
N TYR A 94 12.59 1.68 -5.96
CA TYR A 94 13.66 2.64 -6.15
C TYR A 94 13.28 3.65 -7.24
N PRO A 95 13.91 4.85 -7.30
CA PRO A 95 13.65 5.86 -8.33
C PRO A 95 13.86 5.38 -9.77
N ASN A 96 14.67 4.33 -9.96
CA ASN A 96 14.89 3.67 -11.26
C ASN A 96 13.79 2.65 -11.65
N GLY A 97 12.68 2.61 -10.90
CA GLY A 97 11.57 1.69 -11.12
C GLY A 97 11.80 0.26 -10.62
N LYS A 98 12.98 -0.08 -10.11
CA LYS A 98 13.25 -1.41 -9.56
C LYS A 98 12.55 -1.57 -8.21
N HIS A 99 11.84 -2.68 -8.04
CA HIS A 99 11.22 -3.02 -6.75
C HIS A 99 12.25 -3.55 -5.75
N VAL A 100 12.02 -3.26 -4.46
CA VAL A 100 12.74 -3.90 -3.36
C VAL A 100 12.41 -5.40 -3.37
N ASN A 101 13.39 -6.24 -3.05
CA ASN A 101 13.15 -7.69 -3.07
C ASN A 101 12.06 -8.09 -2.07
N ALA A 102 11.28 -9.11 -2.42
CA ALA A 102 10.14 -9.54 -1.61
C ALA A 102 10.50 -9.91 -0.15
N TRP A 103 11.72 -10.35 0.10
CA TRP A 103 12.22 -10.72 1.44
C TRP A 103 12.85 -9.58 2.22
N ASP A 104 13.18 -8.43 1.57
CA ASP A 104 13.88 -7.28 2.18
C ASP A 104 12.92 -6.31 2.89
N TYR A 105 11.75 -6.79 3.28
CA TYR A 105 10.78 -6.02 4.05
C TYR A 105 10.90 -6.35 5.52
N PRO A 106 10.70 -5.38 6.43
CA PRO A 106 10.59 -5.65 7.85
C PRO A 106 9.39 -6.59 8.13
N ASP A 107 9.47 -7.36 9.20
CA ASP A 107 8.46 -8.38 9.48
C ASP A 107 7.05 -7.80 9.70
N ASP A 108 6.96 -6.60 10.25
CA ASP A 108 5.70 -5.87 10.47
C ASP A 108 5.03 -5.38 9.16
N ALA A 109 5.80 -5.26 8.08
CA ALA A 109 5.26 -4.98 6.75
C ALA A 109 4.53 -6.18 6.11
N LEU A 110 4.66 -7.35 6.71
CA LEU A 110 4.12 -8.61 6.21
C LEU A 110 3.03 -9.15 7.15
N ILE A 111 2.02 -9.82 6.59
CA ILE A 111 0.91 -10.38 7.34
C ILE A 111 0.43 -11.68 6.71
N THR A 112 0.09 -12.67 7.53
CA THR A 112 -0.48 -13.94 7.05
C THR A 112 -1.98 -13.82 6.80
N LEU A 113 -2.42 -14.16 5.61
CA LEU A 113 -3.82 -14.17 5.19
C LEU A 113 -4.18 -15.49 4.51
N CYS A 114 -5.42 -15.95 4.65
CA CYS A 114 -5.94 -17.00 3.77
C CYS A 114 -6.24 -16.43 2.38
N GLU A 115 -6.38 -17.30 1.38
CA GLU A 115 -6.61 -16.93 -0.01
C GLU A 115 -7.80 -15.98 -0.19
N SER A 116 -8.93 -16.24 0.47
CA SER A 116 -10.13 -15.40 0.38
C SER A 116 -9.93 -14.00 0.97
N CYS A 117 -9.30 -13.90 2.16
CA CYS A 117 -8.99 -12.59 2.75
C CYS A 117 -7.93 -11.84 1.94
N HIS A 118 -6.95 -12.54 1.37
CA HIS A 118 -5.94 -11.96 0.50
C HIS A 118 -6.55 -11.37 -0.77
N LYS A 119 -7.44 -12.11 -1.43
CA LYS A 119 -8.19 -11.63 -2.60
C LYS A 119 -9.03 -10.40 -2.26
N LYS A 120 -9.80 -10.45 -1.17
CA LYS A 120 -10.65 -9.33 -0.73
C LYS A 120 -9.85 -8.06 -0.45
N ILE A 121 -8.65 -8.15 0.13
CA ILE A 121 -7.80 -6.98 0.34
C ILE A 121 -7.40 -6.34 -0.99
N HIS A 122 -6.97 -7.12 -1.97
CA HIS A 122 -6.60 -6.61 -3.28
C HIS A 122 -7.76 -5.97 -4.05
N GLU A 123 -8.99 -6.44 -3.80
CA GLU A 123 -10.20 -5.87 -4.41
C GLU A 123 -10.66 -4.57 -3.73
N THR A 124 -10.44 -4.44 -2.41
CA THR A 124 -11.04 -3.34 -1.62
C THR A 124 -10.06 -2.22 -1.28
N LYS A 125 -8.77 -2.48 -1.34
CA LYS A 125 -7.73 -1.50 -0.96
C LYS A 125 -6.70 -1.35 -2.06
N PRO A 126 -6.44 -0.12 -2.54
CA PRO A 126 -5.34 0.11 -3.47
C PRO A 126 -4.03 -0.26 -2.79
N VAL A 127 -3.15 -0.89 -3.55
CA VAL A 127 -1.81 -1.25 -3.09
C VAL A 127 -1.01 0.03 -2.83
N LYS A 128 -0.53 0.20 -1.61
CA LYS A 128 0.32 1.36 -1.27
C LYS A 128 1.72 1.15 -1.85
N MET A 129 2.16 2.09 -2.69
CA MET A 129 3.50 2.13 -3.25
C MET A 129 4.28 3.28 -2.60
N TYR A 130 5.50 2.99 -2.13
CA TYR A 130 6.39 4.00 -1.59
C TYR A 130 7.67 4.04 -2.41
N TYR A 131 8.14 5.25 -2.74
CA TYR A 131 9.43 5.44 -3.40
C TYR A 131 10.51 5.62 -2.34
N ARG A 132 11.51 4.74 -2.36
CA ARG A 132 12.65 4.82 -1.46
C ARG A 132 13.64 5.85 -2.04
N LYS A 133 13.78 7.01 -1.37
CA LYS A 133 14.93 7.88 -1.63
C LYS A 133 16.20 7.06 -1.32
N TYR A 134 17.25 7.20 -2.14
CA TYR A 134 18.52 6.55 -1.90
C TYR A 134 18.98 6.89 -0.48
N SER A 135 18.79 6.01 0.46
CA SER A 135 19.43 6.04 1.76
C SER A 135 20.29 4.80 1.83
N THR A 136 21.58 5.05 1.74
CA THR A 136 22.63 4.10 2.08
C THR A 136 22.46 3.68 3.53
N LYS A 137 22.53 2.37 3.75
CA LYS A 137 22.63 1.66 5.02
C LYS A 137 21.36 1.53 5.85
N PHE A 138 20.97 0.27 6.01
CA PHE A 138 20.33 -0.18 7.22
C PHE A 138 21.37 -0.07 8.34
N GLU A 139 21.22 0.87 9.24
CA GLU A 139 21.87 0.77 10.55
C GLU A 139 21.05 -0.24 11.35
N ASN A 140 21.77 -1.27 11.82
CA ASN A 140 21.25 -2.35 12.67
C ASN A 140 20.75 -1.83 14.01
#